data_be6bb538ad5e687d9706c6f235032efe
#
_entry.id   be6bb538ad5e687d9706c6f235032efe
#
_cell.length_a   1.000
_cell.length_b   1.000
_cell.length_c   1.000
_cell.angle_alpha   90.00
_cell.angle_beta   90.00
_cell.angle_gamma   90.00
#
_symmetry.space_group_name_H-M   'P 1'
#
loop_
_entity.id
_entity.type
_entity.pdbx_description
1 polymer ?
#
loop_
_entity_poly.entity_id
_entity_poly.type
_entity_poly.pdbx_seq_one_letter_code
_entity_poly.pdbx_strand_id
1 'polypeptide(L)'
;MEPEHITLRDVAREAGVSYATASRALNGSDRTVRKENADRVRAAADRLGYTPDLSAQAIARGSSSTVALVVNDIDDPYFSSIAAGVTEAAQEAVLIVTMAIADRSPGLELQIVRTLRGHRPRAVIIAGTRTTGSDTHTALTGELSAYQESGGRVALISQPDLPFTTLSIDNYGGARHLATALTGAGYRRFAIVHAGDDIRTSADRRQGFTDGLHAAGLALDTADQIVTDFTRAGGYQAAATIASRRPEAVFAVNDVMAIGLMSGLRDAGLTPGADIAVAGFDDIAAAVDVLPPLTTVRVPLHDLGRQALELALSGSAPTRVDIPVELVLRESTPKT
;
A
#
# COMPACT_ATOMS: atom_id res chain seq x y z
N MET A 1 7.38 -37.77 21.33
CA MET A 1 7.58 -36.90 22.51
C MET A 1 7.38 -35.49 22.00
N GLU A 2 6.29 -34.86 22.37
CA GLU A 2 6.15 -33.41 22.09
C GLU A 2 7.23 -32.66 22.89
N PRO A 3 7.89 -31.65 22.31
CA PRO A 3 8.84 -30.85 23.04
C PRO A 3 8.13 -30.18 24.21
N GLU A 4 8.62 -30.38 25.41
CA GLU A 4 8.09 -29.77 26.64
C GLU A 4 8.21 -28.24 26.51
N HIS A 5 7.08 -27.55 26.38
CA HIS A 5 7.06 -26.12 26.15
C HIS A 5 7.43 -25.40 27.45
N ILE A 6 8.67 -24.87 27.50
CA ILE A 6 9.17 -24.14 28.67
C ILE A 6 8.25 -22.91 28.92
N THR A 7 7.79 -22.77 30.15
CA THR A 7 6.86 -21.72 30.56
C THR A 7 7.53 -20.66 31.42
N LEU A 8 6.92 -19.49 31.56
CA LEU A 8 7.40 -18.46 32.49
C LEU A 8 7.41 -18.95 33.94
N ARG A 9 6.59 -19.95 34.31
CA ARG A 9 6.61 -20.58 35.64
C ARG A 9 7.89 -21.36 35.84
N ASP A 10 8.40 -22.02 34.83
CA ASP A 10 9.67 -22.76 34.90
C ASP A 10 10.84 -21.82 35.05
N VAL A 11 10.84 -20.69 34.33
CA VAL A 11 11.84 -19.60 34.51
C VAL A 11 11.80 -19.03 35.92
N ALA A 12 10.61 -18.76 36.46
CA ALA A 12 10.47 -18.23 37.83
C ALA A 12 11.02 -19.21 38.88
N ARG A 13 10.72 -20.52 38.71
CA ARG A 13 11.22 -21.61 39.57
C ARG A 13 12.74 -21.73 39.50
N GLU A 14 13.33 -21.75 38.30
CA GLU A 14 14.77 -21.82 38.05
C GLU A 14 15.51 -20.59 38.61
N ALA A 15 14.93 -19.39 38.47
CA ALA A 15 15.50 -18.16 38.99
C ALA A 15 15.29 -17.97 40.51
N GLY A 16 14.48 -18.81 41.17
CA GLY A 16 14.15 -18.69 42.59
C GLY A 16 13.42 -17.39 42.92
N VAL A 17 12.47 -16.97 42.09
CA VAL A 17 11.66 -15.76 42.29
C VAL A 17 10.17 -16.07 42.09
N SER A 18 9.31 -15.15 42.54
CA SER A 18 7.87 -15.29 42.24
C SER A 18 7.57 -15.13 40.76
N TYR A 19 6.49 -15.78 40.29
CA TYR A 19 5.99 -15.60 38.93
C TYR A 19 5.84 -14.12 38.53
N ALA A 20 5.28 -13.30 39.44
CA ALA A 20 5.12 -11.87 39.22
C ALA A 20 6.46 -11.13 39.08
N THR A 21 7.52 -11.58 39.78
CA THR A 21 8.87 -11.01 39.66
C THR A 21 9.50 -11.41 38.32
N ALA A 22 9.39 -12.69 37.92
CA ALA A 22 9.87 -13.16 36.64
C ALA A 22 9.15 -12.46 35.47
N SER A 23 7.83 -12.34 35.53
CA SER A 23 7.04 -11.62 34.55
C SER A 23 7.47 -10.17 34.38
N ARG A 24 7.68 -9.46 35.49
CA ARG A 24 8.13 -8.05 35.45
C ARG A 24 9.55 -7.91 34.92
N ALA A 25 10.44 -8.83 35.25
CA ALA A 25 11.84 -8.79 34.82
C ALA A 25 12.01 -8.99 33.31
N LEU A 26 11.18 -9.86 32.69
CA LEU A 26 11.22 -10.18 31.26
C LEU A 26 10.33 -9.25 30.43
N ASN A 27 9.21 -8.79 30.98
CA ASN A 27 8.20 -8.08 30.20
C ASN A 27 8.27 -6.55 30.35
N GLY A 28 9.14 -6.02 31.18
CA GLY A 28 9.18 -4.60 31.54
C GLY A 28 7.89 -4.16 32.25
N SER A 29 8.00 -3.52 33.39
CA SER A 29 6.84 -2.91 34.05
C SER A 29 7.28 -1.63 34.75
N ASP A 30 6.34 -0.71 35.02
CA ASP A 30 6.57 0.53 35.74
C ASP A 30 7.06 0.28 37.18
N ARG A 31 6.98 -0.95 37.69
CA ARG A 31 7.53 -1.34 39.00
C ARG A 31 8.89 -1.98 38.82
N THR A 32 9.89 -1.31 39.33
CA THR A 32 11.30 -1.71 39.29
C THR A 32 11.52 -3.05 40.00
N VAL A 33 12.04 -4.04 39.26
CA VAL A 33 12.59 -5.27 39.84
C VAL A 33 14.03 -4.99 40.28
N ARG A 34 14.43 -5.50 41.45
CA ARG A 34 15.83 -5.39 41.88
C ARG A 34 16.74 -5.99 40.82
N LYS A 35 17.85 -5.29 40.50
CA LYS A 35 18.77 -5.67 39.43
C LYS A 35 19.23 -7.13 39.55
N GLU A 36 19.59 -7.56 40.76
CA GLU A 36 20.01 -8.94 41.03
C GLU A 36 18.96 -9.98 40.63
N ASN A 37 17.69 -9.73 40.96
CA ASN A 37 16.60 -10.62 40.55
C ASN A 37 16.34 -10.60 39.03
N ALA A 38 16.46 -9.43 38.41
CA ALA A 38 16.30 -9.30 36.95
C ALA A 38 17.40 -10.08 36.21
N ASP A 39 18.66 -9.98 36.70
CA ASP A 39 19.80 -10.69 36.09
C ASP A 39 19.66 -12.22 36.26
N ARG A 40 19.22 -12.69 37.44
CA ARG A 40 18.91 -14.12 37.69
C ARG A 40 17.82 -14.63 36.75
N VAL A 41 16.75 -13.88 36.55
CA VAL A 41 15.65 -14.25 35.68
C VAL A 41 16.08 -14.32 34.22
N ARG A 42 16.85 -13.37 33.71
CA ARG A 42 17.39 -13.39 32.35
C ARG A 42 18.30 -14.61 32.14
N ALA A 43 19.24 -14.84 33.07
CA ALA A 43 20.11 -16.00 33.00
C ALA A 43 19.36 -17.34 33.05
N ALA A 44 18.27 -17.44 33.81
CA ALA A 44 17.40 -18.61 33.84
C ALA A 44 16.64 -18.79 32.51
N ALA A 45 16.11 -17.72 31.94
CA ALA A 45 15.43 -17.73 30.65
C ALA A 45 16.37 -18.21 29.53
N ASP A 46 17.60 -17.67 29.50
CA ASP A 46 18.62 -18.06 28.51
C ASP A 46 19.00 -19.54 28.64
N ARG A 47 19.23 -20.03 29.88
CA ARG A 47 19.57 -21.45 30.13
C ARG A 47 18.48 -22.41 29.69
N LEU A 48 17.21 -22.03 29.93
CA LEU A 48 16.05 -22.87 29.59
C LEU A 48 15.62 -22.71 28.13
N GLY A 49 16.20 -21.77 27.37
CA GLY A 49 15.74 -21.46 26.01
C GLY A 49 14.32 -20.86 25.98
N TYR A 50 13.92 -20.18 27.07
CA TYR A 50 12.60 -19.59 27.17
C TYR A 50 12.49 -18.35 26.28
N THR A 51 11.55 -18.40 25.35
CA THR A 51 11.13 -17.22 24.57
C THR A 51 9.78 -16.74 25.07
N PRO A 52 9.64 -15.47 25.44
CA PRO A 52 8.36 -14.93 25.85
C PRO A 52 7.29 -15.08 24.77
N ASP A 53 6.12 -15.58 25.13
CA ASP A 53 4.96 -15.58 24.24
C ASP A 53 4.44 -14.15 24.06
N LEU A 54 4.72 -13.58 22.87
CA LEU A 54 4.33 -12.23 22.52
C LEU A 54 2.81 -12.05 22.48
N SER A 55 2.07 -13.11 22.15
CA SER A 55 0.60 -13.09 22.14
C SER A 55 0.03 -12.99 23.56
N ALA A 56 0.60 -13.76 24.51
CA ALA A 56 0.24 -13.66 25.91
C ALA A 56 0.61 -12.29 26.50
N GLN A 57 1.76 -11.71 26.10
CA GLN A 57 2.16 -10.37 26.49
C GLN A 57 1.23 -9.29 25.94
N ALA A 58 0.82 -9.40 24.69
CA ALA A 58 -0.13 -8.48 24.03
C ALA A 58 -1.47 -8.44 24.80
N ILE A 59 -1.97 -9.59 25.23
CA ILE A 59 -3.18 -9.70 26.05
C ILE A 59 -2.96 -8.99 27.40
N ALA A 60 -1.84 -9.22 28.06
CA ALA A 60 -1.53 -8.64 29.37
C ALA A 60 -1.29 -7.12 29.33
N ARG A 61 -0.78 -6.59 28.23
CA ARG A 61 -0.50 -5.16 28.01
C ARG A 61 -1.63 -4.41 27.31
N GLY A 62 -2.63 -5.11 26.78
CA GLY A 62 -3.73 -4.54 25.98
C GLY A 62 -3.34 -4.13 24.56
N SER A 63 -2.06 -4.30 24.14
CA SER A 63 -1.59 -4.02 22.78
C SER A 63 -0.40 -4.91 22.41
N SER A 64 -0.32 -5.32 21.14
CA SER A 64 0.83 -6.07 20.62
C SER A 64 1.96 -5.15 20.16
N SER A 65 3.14 -5.73 19.94
CA SER A 65 4.29 -5.07 19.32
C SER A 65 4.27 -5.18 17.78
N THR A 66 3.11 -5.43 17.19
CA THR A 66 2.97 -5.61 15.75
C THR A 66 2.09 -4.53 15.12
N VAL A 67 2.38 -4.23 13.86
CA VAL A 67 1.54 -3.44 12.96
C VAL A 67 1.13 -4.36 11.82
N ALA A 68 -0.14 -4.32 11.42
CA ALA A 68 -0.62 -5.03 10.26
C ALA A 68 -0.72 -4.07 9.07
N LEU A 69 -0.11 -4.45 7.95
CA LEU A 69 -0.25 -3.79 6.66
C LEU A 69 -1.03 -4.70 5.72
N VAL A 70 -2.19 -4.25 5.27
CA VAL A 70 -3.01 -4.95 4.28
C VAL A 70 -2.81 -4.27 2.94
N VAL A 71 -2.38 -5.03 1.93
CA VAL A 71 -2.13 -4.53 0.57
C VAL A 71 -2.94 -5.34 -0.44
N ASN A 72 -3.15 -4.80 -1.62
CA ASN A 72 -3.92 -5.51 -2.65
C ASN A 72 -3.07 -6.49 -3.46
N ASP A 73 -1.77 -6.22 -3.64
CA ASP A 73 -0.93 -7.01 -4.53
C ASP A 73 0.54 -6.95 -4.06
N ILE A 74 1.19 -8.08 -3.95
CA ILE A 74 2.61 -8.15 -3.54
C ILE A 74 3.56 -7.98 -4.74
N ASP A 75 3.10 -8.30 -5.93
CA ASP A 75 3.91 -8.25 -7.15
C ASP A 75 3.99 -6.83 -7.73
N ASP A 76 3.11 -5.93 -7.30
CA ASP A 76 3.14 -4.52 -7.70
C ASP A 76 4.13 -3.71 -6.82
N PRO A 77 5.22 -3.16 -7.40
CA PRO A 77 6.21 -2.36 -6.68
C PRO A 77 5.64 -1.13 -5.95
N TYR A 78 4.46 -0.67 -6.32
CA TYR A 78 3.71 0.35 -5.61
C TYR A 78 3.54 -0.02 -4.13
N PHE A 79 3.07 -1.23 -3.85
CA PHE A 79 2.83 -1.69 -2.49
C PHE A 79 4.11 -2.00 -1.73
N SER A 80 5.15 -2.51 -2.40
CA SER A 80 6.43 -2.77 -1.74
C SER A 80 7.13 -1.48 -1.32
N SER A 81 6.98 -0.38 -2.08
CA SER A 81 7.51 0.94 -1.72
C SER A 81 6.79 1.52 -0.50
N ILE A 82 5.46 1.39 -0.43
CA ILE A 82 4.67 1.76 0.75
C ILE A 82 5.09 0.92 1.97
N ALA A 83 5.25 -0.39 1.79
CA ALA A 83 5.65 -1.30 2.86
C ALA A 83 7.04 -0.96 3.42
N ALA A 84 7.98 -0.50 2.58
CA ALA A 84 9.28 -0.03 3.03
C ALA A 84 9.15 1.17 3.97
N GLY A 85 8.33 2.18 3.64
CA GLY A 85 8.09 3.33 4.50
C GLY A 85 7.38 2.97 5.81
N VAL A 86 6.37 2.09 5.76
CA VAL A 86 5.71 1.56 6.97
C VAL A 86 6.72 0.82 7.85
N THR A 87 7.63 0.04 7.24
CA THR A 87 8.64 -0.74 7.98
C THR A 87 9.66 0.16 8.66
N GLU A 88 10.11 1.21 7.99
CA GLU A 88 11.03 2.20 8.58
C GLU A 88 10.41 2.87 9.82
N ALA A 89 9.19 3.40 9.71
CA ALA A 89 8.49 4.01 10.84
C ALA A 89 8.21 2.99 11.97
N ALA A 90 7.93 1.73 11.62
CA ALA A 90 7.73 0.67 12.60
C ALA A 90 9.01 0.33 13.37
N GLN A 91 10.18 0.30 12.70
CA GLN A 91 11.48 0.09 13.34
C GLN A 91 11.80 1.18 14.35
N GLU A 92 11.56 2.45 14.02
CA GLU A 92 11.72 3.57 14.94
C GLU A 92 10.82 3.45 16.18
N ALA A 93 9.60 2.91 16.00
CA ALA A 93 8.65 2.66 17.08
C ALA A 93 8.86 1.31 17.80
N VAL A 94 9.90 0.54 17.45
CA VAL A 94 10.19 -0.82 17.95
C VAL A 94 8.99 -1.77 17.75
N LEU A 95 8.41 -1.73 16.54
CA LEU A 95 7.28 -2.55 16.12
C LEU A 95 7.70 -3.47 14.97
N ILE A 96 7.00 -4.60 14.82
CA ILE A 96 7.15 -5.55 13.71
C ILE A 96 5.99 -5.38 12.76
N VAL A 97 6.27 -5.29 11.45
CA VAL A 97 5.23 -5.25 10.42
C VAL A 97 4.88 -6.66 9.98
N THR A 98 3.60 -7.00 10.04
CA THR A 98 3.03 -8.18 9.40
C THR A 98 2.23 -7.75 8.20
N MET A 99 2.41 -8.42 7.06
CA MET A 99 1.71 -8.08 5.82
C MET A 99 0.65 -9.14 5.49
N ALA A 100 -0.50 -8.69 5.01
CA ALA A 100 -1.55 -9.53 4.44
C ALA A 100 -1.96 -9.01 3.06
N ILE A 101 -2.31 -9.92 2.16
CA ILE A 101 -2.62 -9.60 0.76
C ILE A 101 -4.12 -9.83 0.56
N ALA A 102 -4.83 -8.80 0.11
CA ALA A 102 -6.27 -8.82 -0.12
C ALA A 102 -6.67 -9.13 -1.57
N ASP A 103 -5.70 -9.20 -2.49
CA ASP A 103 -5.88 -9.54 -3.90
C ASP A 103 -7.04 -8.79 -4.59
N ARG A 104 -7.17 -7.51 -4.29
CA ARG A 104 -8.27 -6.63 -4.76
C ARG A 104 -9.67 -7.19 -4.50
N SER A 105 -9.80 -8.15 -3.56
CA SER A 105 -11.06 -8.80 -3.17
C SER A 105 -11.62 -8.17 -1.90
N PRO A 106 -12.76 -7.43 -1.97
CA PRO A 106 -13.37 -6.84 -0.78
C PRO A 106 -13.78 -7.86 0.28
N GLY A 107 -14.17 -9.07 -0.17
CA GLY A 107 -14.51 -10.17 0.73
C GLY A 107 -13.30 -10.69 1.50
N LEU A 108 -12.16 -10.85 0.82
CA LEU A 108 -10.90 -11.28 1.45
C LEU A 108 -10.35 -10.20 2.38
N GLU A 109 -10.40 -8.91 1.98
CA GLU A 109 -10.01 -7.79 2.84
C GLU A 109 -10.80 -7.80 4.16
N LEU A 110 -12.12 -7.97 4.09
CA LEU A 110 -12.98 -8.08 5.27
C LEU A 110 -12.60 -9.28 6.16
N GLN A 111 -12.32 -10.43 5.56
CA GLN A 111 -11.89 -11.63 6.29
C GLN A 111 -10.55 -11.42 6.99
N ILE A 112 -9.59 -10.78 6.31
CA ILE A 112 -8.28 -10.43 6.87
C ILE A 112 -8.47 -9.51 8.07
N VAL A 113 -9.25 -8.44 7.96
CA VAL A 113 -9.50 -7.48 9.05
C VAL A 113 -10.14 -8.17 10.26
N ARG A 114 -11.10 -9.08 10.06
CA ARG A 114 -11.67 -9.90 11.14
C ARG A 114 -10.61 -10.74 11.87
N THR A 115 -9.72 -11.35 11.12
CA THR A 115 -8.63 -12.16 11.68
C THR A 115 -7.65 -11.27 12.46
N LEU A 116 -7.24 -10.14 11.89
CA LEU A 116 -6.33 -9.19 12.51
C LEU A 116 -6.88 -8.63 13.82
N ARG A 117 -8.19 -8.38 13.91
CA ARG A 117 -8.82 -7.96 15.17
C ARG A 117 -8.59 -8.95 16.30
N GLY A 118 -8.57 -10.26 16.01
CA GLY A 118 -8.24 -11.31 16.98
C GLY A 118 -6.78 -11.27 17.45
N HIS A 119 -5.85 -10.91 16.57
CA HIS A 119 -4.41 -10.77 16.87
C HIS A 119 -4.05 -9.46 17.57
N ARG A 120 -4.96 -8.47 17.59
CA ARG A 120 -4.80 -7.16 18.24
C ARG A 120 -3.49 -6.45 17.91
N PRO A 121 -3.14 -6.24 16.62
CA PRO A 121 -1.99 -5.40 16.29
C PRO A 121 -2.20 -4.00 16.88
N ARG A 122 -1.12 -3.25 17.06
CA ARG A 122 -1.18 -1.88 17.57
C ARG A 122 -1.83 -0.92 16.56
N ALA A 123 -1.57 -1.17 15.27
CA ALA A 123 -2.22 -0.46 14.17
C ALA A 123 -2.53 -1.41 13.02
N VAL A 124 -3.57 -1.11 12.27
CA VAL A 124 -3.91 -1.69 10.97
C VAL A 124 -3.83 -0.57 9.93
N ILE A 125 -2.97 -0.77 8.93
CA ILE A 125 -2.86 0.10 7.75
C ILE A 125 -3.42 -0.67 6.57
N ILE A 126 -4.36 -0.09 5.84
CA ILE A 126 -4.91 -0.68 4.61
C ILE A 126 -4.50 0.20 3.45
N ALA A 127 -3.67 -0.34 2.55
CA ALA A 127 -3.25 0.33 1.34
C ALA A 127 -3.91 -0.33 0.12
N GLY A 128 -4.77 0.44 -0.57
CA GLY A 128 -5.43 -0.07 -1.76
C GLY A 128 -6.63 0.76 -2.18
N THR A 129 -7.03 0.54 -3.43
CA THR A 129 -8.19 1.20 -4.01
C THR A 129 -9.48 0.64 -3.41
N ARG A 130 -10.48 1.49 -3.30
CA ARG A 130 -11.84 1.05 -2.99
C ARG A 130 -12.53 0.57 -4.27
N THR A 131 -13.37 -0.45 -4.14
CA THR A 131 -14.24 -0.91 -5.20
C THR A 131 -15.64 -0.33 -5.01
N THR A 132 -16.26 0.09 -6.11
CA THR A 132 -17.64 0.59 -6.10
C THR A 132 -18.64 -0.55 -5.95
N GLY A 133 -19.76 -0.30 -5.24
CA GLY A 133 -20.89 -1.24 -5.16
C GLY A 133 -20.69 -2.46 -4.26
N SER A 134 -19.72 -2.42 -3.35
CA SER A 134 -19.44 -3.55 -2.46
C SER A 134 -20.31 -3.50 -1.20
N ASP A 135 -21.15 -4.54 -0.99
CA ASP A 135 -21.90 -4.75 0.25
C ASP A 135 -20.98 -4.93 1.47
N THR A 136 -19.68 -5.22 1.22
CA THR A 136 -18.68 -5.38 2.27
C THR A 136 -18.23 -4.07 2.91
N HIS A 137 -18.51 -2.92 2.29
CA HIS A 137 -18.09 -1.60 2.78
C HIS A 137 -18.62 -1.31 4.20
N THR A 138 -19.90 -1.52 4.43
CA THR A 138 -20.52 -1.35 5.76
C THR A 138 -19.96 -2.33 6.77
N ALA A 139 -19.77 -3.59 6.36
CA ALA A 139 -19.20 -4.62 7.23
C ALA A 139 -17.74 -4.32 7.60
N LEU A 140 -16.93 -3.87 6.64
CA LEU A 140 -15.54 -3.46 6.87
C LEU A 140 -15.47 -2.27 7.84
N THR A 141 -16.32 -1.26 7.63
CA THR A 141 -16.43 -0.10 8.53
C THR A 141 -16.74 -0.56 9.97
N GLY A 142 -17.71 -1.48 10.13
CA GLY A 142 -18.07 -2.02 11.45
C GLY A 142 -16.92 -2.76 12.13
N GLU A 143 -16.17 -3.59 11.39
CA GLU A 143 -15.02 -4.33 11.95
C GLU A 143 -13.86 -3.40 12.36
N LEU A 144 -13.56 -2.39 11.52
CA LEU A 144 -12.51 -1.41 11.83
C LEU A 144 -12.91 -0.51 13.00
N SER A 145 -14.20 -0.10 13.10
CA SER A 145 -14.70 0.68 14.23
C SER A 145 -14.61 -0.11 15.53
N ALA A 146 -15.06 -1.37 15.54
CA ALA A 146 -14.95 -2.25 16.71
C ALA A 146 -13.48 -2.49 17.12
N TYR A 147 -12.56 -2.54 16.14
CA TYR A 147 -11.14 -2.62 16.41
C TYR A 147 -10.62 -1.33 17.08
N GLN A 148 -11.01 -0.14 16.62
CA GLN A 148 -10.65 1.13 17.26
C GLN A 148 -11.23 1.27 18.67
N GLU A 149 -12.48 0.87 18.89
CA GLU A 149 -13.12 0.86 20.22
C GLU A 149 -12.37 -0.03 21.21
N SER A 150 -11.74 -1.10 20.73
CA SER A 150 -10.88 -1.97 21.55
C SER A 150 -9.46 -1.43 21.79
N GLY A 151 -9.16 -0.19 21.35
CA GLY A 151 -7.88 0.48 21.52
C GLY A 151 -6.91 0.34 20.34
N GLY A 152 -7.31 -0.33 19.25
CA GLY A 152 -6.54 -0.42 18.01
C GLY A 152 -6.49 0.93 17.26
N ARG A 153 -5.60 1.03 16.29
CA ARG A 153 -5.40 2.21 15.45
C ARG A 153 -5.58 1.86 13.98
N VAL A 154 -6.22 2.74 13.20
CA VAL A 154 -6.48 2.51 11.78
C VAL A 154 -6.00 3.70 10.96
N ALA A 155 -5.29 3.41 9.87
CA ALA A 155 -5.03 4.37 8.81
C ALA A 155 -5.24 3.72 7.44
N LEU A 156 -5.72 4.51 6.49
CA LEU A 156 -6.01 4.09 5.12
C LEU A 156 -5.13 4.88 4.15
N ILE A 157 -4.59 4.20 3.17
CA ILE A 157 -4.01 4.80 1.96
C ILE A 157 -4.98 4.46 0.83
N SER A 158 -5.97 5.32 0.59
CA SER A 158 -7.12 4.99 -0.25
C SER A 158 -7.94 6.23 -0.61
N GLN A 159 -9.12 6.03 -1.21
CA GLN A 159 -10.17 7.05 -1.30
C GLN A 159 -10.76 7.31 0.11
N PRO A 160 -11.17 8.57 0.40
CA PRO A 160 -11.63 8.98 1.73
C PRO A 160 -13.12 8.64 1.97
N ASP A 161 -13.52 7.43 1.62
CA ASP A 161 -14.91 6.97 1.69
C ASP A 161 -15.29 6.39 3.06
N LEU A 162 -14.29 6.13 3.91
CA LEU A 162 -14.46 5.53 5.24
C LEU A 162 -14.13 6.55 6.36
N PRO A 163 -14.76 6.47 7.54
CA PRO A 163 -14.60 7.43 8.63
C PRO A 163 -13.30 7.20 9.45
N PHE A 164 -12.18 6.90 8.78
CA PHE A 164 -10.89 6.66 9.40
C PHE A 164 -9.84 7.64 8.87
N THR A 165 -8.73 7.76 9.58
CA THR A 165 -7.58 8.52 9.08
C THR A 165 -7.19 8.00 7.70
N THR A 166 -7.23 8.87 6.70
CA THR A 166 -7.02 8.48 5.31
C THR A 166 -6.03 9.43 4.63
N LEU A 167 -4.99 8.85 4.04
CA LEU A 167 -4.09 9.52 3.13
C LEU A 167 -4.64 9.33 1.71
N SER A 168 -5.08 10.42 1.10
CA SER A 168 -5.78 10.44 -0.19
C SER A 168 -4.86 10.98 -1.27
N ILE A 169 -4.46 10.13 -2.22
CA ILE A 169 -3.63 10.53 -3.36
C ILE A 169 -4.48 11.34 -4.35
N ASP A 170 -3.94 12.43 -4.87
CA ASP A 170 -4.60 13.23 -5.91
C ASP A 170 -4.51 12.54 -7.29
N ASN A 171 -5.24 11.42 -7.42
CA ASN A 171 -5.30 10.62 -8.65
C ASN A 171 -5.89 11.42 -9.83
N TYR A 172 -6.97 12.16 -9.56
CA TYR A 172 -7.65 12.96 -10.59
C TYR A 172 -6.78 14.12 -11.05
N GLY A 173 -6.28 14.94 -10.12
CA GLY A 173 -5.48 16.13 -10.45
C GLY A 173 -4.16 15.76 -11.13
N GLY A 174 -3.48 14.71 -10.67
CA GLY A 174 -2.26 14.21 -11.28
C GLY A 174 -2.46 13.76 -12.73
N ALA A 175 -3.51 13.00 -13.01
CA ALA A 175 -3.84 12.56 -14.37
C ALA A 175 -4.27 13.73 -15.28
N ARG A 176 -4.99 14.70 -14.74
CA ARG A 176 -5.34 15.93 -15.46
C ARG A 176 -4.11 16.76 -15.81
N HIS A 177 -3.16 16.89 -14.88
CA HIS A 177 -1.86 17.57 -15.13
C HIS A 177 -1.07 16.86 -16.22
N LEU A 178 -1.01 15.53 -16.22
CA LEU A 178 -0.37 14.74 -17.27
C LEU A 178 -0.98 15.05 -18.64
N ALA A 179 -2.31 15.03 -18.77
CA ALA A 179 -2.99 15.37 -20.03
C ALA A 179 -2.63 16.78 -20.52
N THR A 180 -2.64 17.75 -19.59
CA THR A 180 -2.26 19.15 -19.90
C THR A 180 -0.82 19.25 -20.42
N ALA A 181 0.11 18.54 -19.79
CA ALA A 181 1.52 18.54 -20.20
C ALA A 181 1.72 17.91 -21.59
N LEU A 182 1.08 16.75 -21.84
CA LEU A 182 1.17 16.07 -23.12
C LEU A 182 0.54 16.88 -24.26
N THR A 183 -0.61 17.50 -24.04
CA THR A 183 -1.23 18.41 -25.03
C THR A 183 -0.39 19.66 -25.27
N GLY A 184 0.25 20.19 -24.22
CA GLY A 184 1.23 21.29 -24.31
C GLY A 184 2.50 20.92 -25.07
N ALA A 185 2.91 19.63 -25.04
CA ALA A 185 4.03 19.11 -25.81
C ALA A 185 3.70 18.85 -27.30
N GLY A 186 2.44 19.03 -27.71
CA GLY A 186 2.03 18.93 -29.12
C GLY A 186 1.25 17.69 -29.48
N TYR A 187 1.09 16.71 -28.59
CA TYR A 187 0.28 15.50 -28.85
C TYR A 187 -1.20 15.84 -29.02
N ARG A 188 -1.88 15.18 -29.98
CA ARG A 188 -3.29 15.45 -30.31
C ARG A 188 -4.16 14.18 -30.36
N ARG A 189 -3.61 13.03 -30.69
CA ARG A 189 -4.33 11.74 -30.72
C ARG A 189 -3.89 10.86 -29.57
N PHE A 190 -4.82 10.58 -28.69
CA PHE A 190 -4.56 9.88 -27.44
C PHE A 190 -5.32 8.56 -27.37
N ALA A 191 -4.76 7.61 -26.64
CA ALA A 191 -5.48 6.46 -26.09
C ALA A 191 -5.21 6.33 -24.61
N ILE A 192 -6.09 5.62 -23.91
CA ILE A 192 -5.92 5.30 -22.49
C ILE A 192 -6.07 3.78 -22.29
N VAL A 193 -5.19 3.22 -21.47
CA VAL A 193 -5.27 1.82 -21.01
C VAL A 193 -5.59 1.86 -19.52
N HIS A 194 -6.76 1.34 -19.14
CA HIS A 194 -7.30 1.44 -17.80
C HIS A 194 -8.01 0.16 -17.35
N ALA A 195 -8.25 0.03 -16.05
CA ALA A 195 -9.07 -1.04 -15.50
C ALA A 195 -10.57 -0.68 -15.51
N GLY A 196 -11.40 -1.64 -15.15
CA GLY A 196 -12.84 -1.42 -15.02
C GLY A 196 -13.20 -0.30 -14.05
N ASP A 197 -14.38 0.28 -14.21
CA ASP A 197 -14.87 1.42 -13.40
C ASP A 197 -15.16 1.04 -11.93
N ASP A 198 -15.14 -0.22 -11.61
CA ASP A 198 -15.18 -0.74 -10.23
C ASP A 198 -13.90 -0.42 -9.45
N ILE A 199 -12.77 -0.19 -10.12
CA ILE A 199 -11.50 0.22 -9.50
C ILE A 199 -11.42 1.75 -9.46
N ARG A 200 -11.75 2.34 -8.31
CA ARG A 200 -11.84 3.80 -8.12
C ARG A 200 -10.59 4.55 -8.53
N THR A 201 -9.41 4.06 -8.20
CA THR A 201 -8.15 4.69 -8.61
C THR A 201 -8.03 4.78 -10.13
N SER A 202 -8.39 3.72 -10.84
CA SER A 202 -8.39 3.70 -12.31
C SER A 202 -9.42 4.69 -12.88
N ALA A 203 -10.63 4.69 -12.33
CA ALA A 203 -11.71 5.61 -12.75
C ALA A 203 -11.33 7.08 -12.52
N ASP A 204 -10.77 7.43 -11.35
CA ASP A 204 -10.34 8.79 -11.01
C ASP A 204 -9.23 9.28 -11.97
N ARG A 205 -8.22 8.43 -12.26
CA ARG A 205 -7.13 8.75 -13.18
C ARG A 205 -7.63 8.89 -14.61
N ARG A 206 -8.50 7.98 -15.07
CA ARG A 206 -9.14 8.06 -16.39
C ARG A 206 -9.94 9.35 -16.54
N GLN A 207 -10.78 9.67 -15.56
CA GLN A 207 -11.61 10.87 -15.59
C GLN A 207 -10.75 12.14 -15.61
N GLY A 208 -9.73 12.23 -14.74
CA GLY A 208 -8.82 13.39 -14.71
C GLY A 208 -8.11 13.60 -16.04
N PHE A 209 -7.60 12.52 -16.65
CA PHE A 209 -6.95 12.59 -17.96
C PHE A 209 -7.91 13.04 -19.06
N THR A 210 -9.12 12.47 -19.11
CA THR A 210 -10.15 12.84 -20.10
C THR A 210 -10.55 14.32 -19.97
N ASP A 211 -10.75 14.80 -18.73
CA ASP A 211 -11.12 16.19 -18.48
C ASP A 211 -9.97 17.16 -18.83
N GLY A 212 -8.71 16.72 -18.64
CA GLY A 212 -7.54 17.45 -19.10
C GLY A 212 -7.47 17.59 -20.62
N LEU A 213 -7.80 16.51 -21.36
CA LEU A 213 -7.91 16.57 -22.83
C LEU A 213 -9.05 17.48 -23.27
N HIS A 214 -10.23 17.37 -22.65
CA HIS A 214 -11.38 18.24 -22.96
C HIS A 214 -11.05 19.72 -22.74
N ALA A 215 -10.33 20.05 -21.67
CA ALA A 215 -9.89 21.42 -21.40
C ALA A 215 -8.96 21.98 -22.49
N ALA A 216 -8.24 21.09 -23.21
CA ALA A 216 -7.43 21.45 -24.37
C ALA A 216 -8.20 21.38 -25.71
N GLY A 217 -9.53 21.18 -25.70
CA GLY A 217 -10.37 21.10 -26.87
C GLY A 217 -10.26 19.75 -27.63
N LEU A 218 -9.74 18.70 -26.98
CA LEU A 218 -9.60 17.37 -27.55
C LEU A 218 -10.62 16.40 -26.96
N ALA A 219 -11.06 15.42 -27.74
CA ALA A 219 -11.92 14.34 -27.29
C ALA A 219 -11.16 13.02 -27.32
N LEU A 220 -11.47 12.13 -26.37
CA LEU A 220 -11.00 10.77 -26.33
C LEU A 220 -12.16 9.86 -26.78
N ASP A 221 -12.02 9.23 -27.95
CA ASP A 221 -13.01 8.32 -28.45
C ASP A 221 -13.16 7.10 -27.51
N THR A 222 -14.38 6.58 -27.38
CA THR A 222 -14.64 5.37 -26.59
C THR A 222 -13.78 4.19 -27.11
N ALA A 223 -13.55 4.13 -28.40
CA ALA A 223 -12.73 3.10 -29.01
C ALA A 223 -11.23 3.17 -28.64
N ASP A 224 -10.74 4.32 -28.16
CA ASP A 224 -9.38 4.54 -27.70
C ASP A 224 -9.23 4.42 -26.18
N GLN A 225 -10.30 4.01 -25.49
CA GLN A 225 -10.33 3.64 -24.08
C GLN A 225 -10.28 2.11 -23.97
N ILE A 226 -9.12 1.58 -23.69
CA ILE A 226 -8.87 0.13 -23.65
C ILE A 226 -8.97 -0.36 -22.21
N VAL A 227 -10.03 -1.14 -21.93
CA VAL A 227 -10.25 -1.76 -20.62
C VAL A 227 -9.48 -3.07 -20.55
N THR A 228 -8.72 -3.27 -19.48
CA THR A 228 -7.95 -4.50 -19.23
C THR A 228 -7.75 -4.71 -17.73
N ASP A 229 -7.04 -5.77 -17.33
CA ASP A 229 -6.67 -6.00 -15.94
C ASP A 229 -5.70 -4.92 -15.43
N PHE A 230 -5.83 -4.55 -14.15
CA PHE A 230 -4.99 -3.55 -13.48
C PHE A 230 -3.60 -4.12 -13.13
N THR A 231 -2.96 -4.73 -14.13
CA THR A 231 -1.72 -5.49 -13.99
C THR A 231 -0.77 -5.22 -15.15
N ARG A 232 0.51 -5.60 -14.98
CA ARG A 232 1.50 -5.58 -16.07
C ARG A 232 1.04 -6.41 -17.26
N ALA A 233 0.46 -7.58 -17.01
CA ALA A 233 -0.06 -8.48 -18.07
C ALA A 233 -1.20 -7.82 -18.86
N GLY A 234 -2.12 -7.13 -18.18
CA GLY A 234 -3.18 -6.36 -18.82
C GLY A 234 -2.63 -5.27 -19.74
N GLY A 235 -1.62 -4.52 -19.27
CA GLY A 235 -0.95 -3.53 -20.12
C GLY A 235 -0.30 -4.14 -21.35
N TYR A 236 0.36 -5.29 -21.21
CA TYR A 236 0.95 -6.03 -22.33
C TYR A 236 -0.13 -6.47 -23.37
N GLN A 237 -1.25 -7.00 -22.91
CA GLN A 237 -2.37 -7.43 -23.77
C GLN A 237 -2.98 -6.26 -24.56
N ALA A 238 -3.05 -5.07 -23.99
CA ALA A 238 -3.55 -3.87 -24.65
C ALA A 238 -2.69 -3.44 -25.85
N ALA A 239 -1.42 -3.85 -25.90
CA ALA A 239 -0.48 -3.40 -26.93
C ALA A 239 -0.91 -3.72 -28.37
N ALA A 240 -1.52 -4.85 -28.62
CA ALA A 240 -2.01 -5.22 -29.95
C ALA A 240 -3.07 -4.23 -30.47
N THR A 241 -4.00 -3.82 -29.60
CA THR A 241 -5.02 -2.82 -29.91
C THR A 241 -4.40 -1.45 -30.15
N ILE A 242 -3.48 -1.02 -29.27
CA ILE A 242 -2.78 0.25 -29.40
C ILE A 242 -1.95 0.29 -30.68
N ALA A 243 -1.23 -0.80 -31.01
CA ALA A 243 -0.43 -0.89 -32.24
C ALA A 243 -1.28 -0.75 -33.50
N SER A 244 -2.51 -1.28 -33.52
CA SER A 244 -3.43 -1.15 -34.65
C SER A 244 -4.01 0.26 -34.80
N ARG A 245 -4.26 0.96 -33.69
CA ARG A 245 -4.87 2.29 -33.66
C ARG A 245 -3.88 3.42 -33.92
N ARG A 246 -2.61 3.21 -33.61
CA ARG A 246 -1.55 4.21 -33.79
C ARG A 246 -1.87 5.59 -33.19
N PRO A 247 -2.24 5.70 -31.90
CA PRO A 247 -2.31 7.00 -31.25
C PRO A 247 -0.92 7.66 -31.20
N GLU A 248 -0.85 8.96 -31.02
CA GLU A 248 0.43 9.65 -30.80
C GLU A 248 0.97 9.42 -29.39
N ALA A 249 0.06 9.37 -28.41
CA ALA A 249 0.42 9.12 -27.02
C ALA A 249 -0.61 8.23 -26.33
N VAL A 250 -0.15 7.39 -25.41
CA VAL A 250 -0.97 6.52 -24.57
C VAL A 250 -0.70 6.80 -23.12
N PHE A 251 -1.76 7.00 -22.34
CA PHE A 251 -1.70 6.97 -20.90
C PHE A 251 -2.15 5.59 -20.40
N ALA A 252 -1.27 4.84 -19.76
CA ALA A 252 -1.65 3.69 -18.95
C ALA A 252 -1.81 4.14 -17.50
N VAL A 253 -2.93 3.80 -16.86
CA VAL A 253 -3.32 4.41 -15.58
C VAL A 253 -2.44 4.06 -14.39
N ASN A 254 -1.46 3.16 -14.55
CA ASN A 254 -0.34 2.97 -13.62
C ASN A 254 0.93 2.52 -14.36
N ASP A 255 2.06 2.57 -13.68
CA ASP A 255 3.37 2.28 -14.29
C ASP A 255 3.53 0.80 -14.66
N VAL A 256 2.99 -0.14 -13.88
CA VAL A 256 3.11 -1.56 -14.23
C VAL A 256 2.38 -1.88 -15.53
N MET A 257 1.21 -1.27 -15.76
CA MET A 257 0.50 -1.38 -17.04
C MET A 257 1.29 -0.69 -18.16
N ALA A 258 1.86 0.51 -17.91
CA ALA A 258 2.68 1.22 -18.90
C ALA A 258 3.89 0.39 -19.32
N ILE A 259 4.59 -0.23 -18.38
CA ILE A 259 5.75 -1.11 -18.63
C ILE A 259 5.32 -2.36 -19.43
N GLY A 260 4.18 -2.95 -19.08
CA GLY A 260 3.59 -4.03 -19.84
C GLY A 260 3.27 -3.65 -21.28
N LEU A 261 2.60 -2.51 -21.46
CA LEU A 261 2.30 -1.93 -22.78
C LEU A 261 3.56 -1.69 -23.62
N MET A 262 4.59 -1.05 -23.03
CA MET A 262 5.86 -0.83 -23.73
C MET A 262 6.52 -2.13 -24.19
N SER A 263 6.43 -3.20 -23.40
CA SER A 263 6.94 -4.52 -23.79
C SER A 263 6.15 -5.08 -24.97
N GLY A 264 4.83 -5.04 -24.92
CA GLY A 264 3.99 -5.53 -26.02
C GLY A 264 4.11 -4.71 -27.30
N LEU A 265 4.31 -3.38 -27.21
CA LEU A 265 4.59 -2.54 -28.38
C LEU A 265 5.89 -2.93 -29.06
N ARG A 266 6.96 -3.22 -28.30
CA ARG A 266 8.23 -3.72 -28.87
C ARG A 266 8.04 -5.06 -29.60
N ASP A 267 7.29 -5.99 -29.02
CA ASP A 267 6.98 -7.27 -29.65
C ASP A 267 6.16 -7.10 -30.94
N ALA A 268 5.36 -6.03 -31.01
CA ALA A 268 4.64 -5.63 -32.23
C ALA A 268 5.51 -4.83 -33.23
N GLY A 269 6.83 -4.71 -33.00
CA GLY A 269 7.77 -4.02 -33.86
C GLY A 269 7.71 -2.48 -33.78
N LEU A 270 7.14 -1.94 -32.68
CA LEU A 270 7.05 -0.51 -32.41
C LEU A 270 8.03 -0.08 -31.33
N THR A 271 8.55 1.12 -31.46
CA THR A 271 9.47 1.71 -30.49
C THR A 271 8.71 2.67 -29.56
N PRO A 272 8.48 2.31 -28.28
CA PRO A 272 7.90 3.24 -27.32
C PRO A 272 8.70 4.54 -27.24
N GLY A 273 8.01 5.67 -27.17
CA GLY A 273 8.59 7.00 -27.22
C GLY A 273 8.80 7.55 -28.63
N ALA A 274 9.26 6.73 -29.58
CA ALA A 274 9.50 7.16 -30.96
C ALA A 274 8.26 7.00 -31.85
N ASP A 275 7.65 5.79 -31.88
CA ASP A 275 6.46 5.52 -32.68
C ASP A 275 5.17 5.90 -31.94
N ILE A 276 5.12 5.61 -30.63
CA ILE A 276 4.01 5.90 -29.74
C ILE A 276 4.57 6.33 -28.39
N ALA A 277 4.25 7.53 -27.96
CA ALA A 277 4.58 8.02 -26.63
C ALA A 277 3.78 7.25 -25.56
N VAL A 278 4.43 6.92 -24.43
CA VAL A 278 3.79 6.18 -23.35
C VAL A 278 4.01 6.92 -22.02
N ALA A 279 2.94 7.11 -21.27
CA ALA A 279 2.99 7.66 -19.92
C ALA A 279 2.30 6.71 -18.92
N GLY A 280 2.77 6.73 -17.68
CA GLY A 280 2.24 5.98 -16.55
C GLY A 280 1.79 6.86 -15.39
N PHE A 281 1.67 6.24 -14.21
CA PHE A 281 1.36 6.88 -12.94
C PHE A 281 1.95 6.02 -11.82
N ASP A 282 2.49 6.61 -10.78
CA ASP A 282 3.03 6.11 -9.50
C ASP A 282 4.52 6.43 -9.32
N ASP A 283 5.33 6.48 -10.38
CA ASP A 283 6.80 6.61 -10.40
C ASP A 283 7.49 5.49 -9.58
N ILE A 284 7.11 4.24 -9.87
CA ILE A 284 7.78 3.08 -9.28
C ILE A 284 9.25 3.00 -9.72
N ALA A 285 10.08 2.32 -8.92
CA ALA A 285 11.53 2.25 -9.19
C ALA A 285 11.86 1.78 -10.62
N ALA A 286 11.10 0.83 -11.16
CA ALA A 286 11.30 0.32 -12.52
C ALA A 286 11.03 1.36 -13.64
N ALA A 287 10.37 2.48 -13.34
CA ALA A 287 10.04 3.51 -14.33
C ALA A 287 11.29 4.19 -14.95
N VAL A 288 12.41 4.21 -14.22
CA VAL A 288 13.68 4.75 -14.71
C VAL A 288 14.54 3.70 -15.42
N ASP A 289 14.31 2.41 -15.16
CA ASP A 289 15.13 1.31 -15.68
C ASP A 289 14.63 0.77 -17.02
N VAL A 290 13.38 1.10 -17.41
CA VAL A 290 12.84 0.73 -18.72
C VAL A 290 13.39 1.64 -19.83
N LEU A 291 13.41 1.13 -21.07
CA LEU A 291 13.90 1.88 -22.23
C LEU A 291 12.77 2.13 -23.23
N PRO A 292 12.50 3.42 -23.53
CA PRO A 292 13.03 4.62 -22.85
C PRO A 292 12.49 4.76 -21.43
N PRO A 293 13.16 5.53 -20.52
CA PRO A 293 12.64 5.83 -19.19
C PRO A 293 11.23 6.42 -19.24
N LEU A 294 10.36 5.95 -18.34
CA LEU A 294 8.92 6.21 -18.39
C LEU A 294 8.55 7.58 -17.81
N THR A 295 7.87 8.41 -18.60
CA THR A 295 7.11 9.57 -18.11
C THR A 295 5.97 9.08 -17.21
N THR A 296 5.82 9.68 -16.04
CA THR A 296 4.84 9.24 -15.05
C THR A 296 4.44 10.38 -14.11
N VAL A 297 3.46 10.13 -13.26
CA VAL A 297 3.09 11.00 -12.15
C VAL A 297 3.60 10.38 -10.86
N ARG A 298 4.53 11.07 -10.19
CA ARG A 298 5.15 10.59 -8.95
C ARG A 298 4.20 10.69 -7.78
N VAL A 299 3.98 9.57 -7.11
CA VAL A 299 3.39 9.46 -5.78
C VAL A 299 4.53 9.24 -4.79
N PRO A 300 4.63 9.97 -3.68
CA PRO A 300 5.69 9.78 -2.69
C PRO A 300 5.45 8.51 -1.84
N LEU A 301 5.55 7.33 -2.48
CA LEU A 301 5.08 6.03 -1.94
C LEU A 301 5.73 5.67 -0.60
N HIS A 302 7.04 5.87 -0.49
CA HIS A 302 7.77 5.58 0.75
C HIS A 302 7.30 6.49 1.89
N ASP A 303 7.27 7.82 1.65
CA ASP A 303 6.83 8.80 2.65
C ASP A 303 5.36 8.60 3.02
N LEU A 304 4.54 8.18 2.05
CA LEU A 304 3.13 7.83 2.24
C LEU A 304 2.98 6.67 3.25
N GLY A 305 3.79 5.63 3.10
CA GLY A 305 3.81 4.49 4.03
C GLY A 305 4.25 4.91 5.44
N ARG A 306 5.34 5.68 5.54
CA ARG A 306 5.84 6.23 6.80
C ARG A 306 4.77 7.08 7.50
N GLN A 307 4.21 8.05 6.80
CA GLN A 307 3.21 8.97 7.32
C GLN A 307 1.92 8.25 7.75
N ALA A 308 1.50 7.20 7.04
CA ALA A 308 0.33 6.41 7.40
C ALA A 308 0.50 5.76 8.79
N LEU A 309 1.66 5.19 9.08
CA LEU A 309 1.92 4.60 10.40
C LEU A 309 2.05 5.67 11.49
N GLU A 310 2.76 6.76 11.24
CA GLU A 310 2.92 7.88 12.19
C GLU A 310 1.56 8.46 12.59
N LEU A 311 0.68 8.71 11.63
CA LEU A 311 -0.68 9.20 11.87
C LEU A 311 -1.52 8.18 12.63
N ALA A 312 -1.44 6.90 12.30
CA ALA A 312 -2.12 5.86 13.06
C ALA A 312 -1.67 5.87 14.52
N LEU A 313 -0.36 5.90 14.77
CA LEU A 313 0.19 5.84 16.12
C LEU A 313 -0.03 7.12 16.93
N SER A 314 -0.21 8.28 16.30
CA SER A 314 -0.45 9.56 16.99
C SER A 314 -1.71 9.55 17.85
N GLY A 315 -2.68 8.72 17.50
CA GLY A 315 -3.97 8.64 18.21
C GLY A 315 -4.87 9.85 18.03
N SER A 316 -4.56 10.67 17.05
CA SER A 316 -5.38 11.84 16.69
C SER A 316 -6.79 11.42 16.21
N ALA A 317 -7.74 12.35 16.26
CA ALA A 317 -9.05 12.14 15.65
C ALA A 317 -8.90 11.77 14.15
N PRO A 318 -9.81 10.99 13.55
CA PRO A 318 -9.77 10.67 12.14
C PRO A 318 -9.61 11.93 11.29
N THR A 319 -8.64 11.91 10.38
CA THR A 319 -8.32 13.04 9.52
C THR A 319 -8.11 12.58 8.09
N ARG A 320 -8.40 13.46 7.13
CA ARG A 320 -8.01 13.31 5.74
C ARG A 320 -6.75 14.11 5.48
N VAL A 321 -5.77 13.47 4.86
CA VAL A 321 -4.55 14.10 4.38
C VAL A 321 -4.50 13.95 2.87
N ASP A 322 -4.58 15.06 2.14
CA ASP A 322 -4.45 15.04 0.69
C ASP A 322 -2.95 14.99 0.33
N ILE A 323 -2.58 13.98 -0.44
CA ILE A 323 -1.19 13.72 -0.84
C ILE A 323 -0.98 14.30 -2.24
N PRO A 324 -0.14 15.33 -2.36
CA PRO A 324 0.18 15.92 -3.65
C PRO A 324 1.00 14.94 -4.49
N VAL A 325 0.88 15.07 -5.80
CA VAL A 325 1.62 14.28 -6.78
C VAL A 325 2.41 15.22 -7.72
N GLU A 326 3.46 14.70 -8.32
CA GLU A 326 4.36 15.47 -9.18
C GLU A 326 4.45 14.82 -10.57
N LEU A 327 4.36 15.63 -11.64
CA LEU A 327 4.60 15.16 -12.99
C LEU A 327 6.11 15.00 -13.25
N VAL A 328 6.52 13.82 -13.71
CA VAL A 328 7.91 13.50 -14.05
C VAL A 328 7.99 13.16 -15.55
N LEU A 329 8.43 14.10 -16.34
CA LEU A 329 8.63 13.91 -17.78
C LEU A 329 9.97 13.22 -18.06
N ARG A 330 9.92 12.17 -18.91
CA ARG A 330 11.07 11.37 -19.34
C ARG A 330 10.98 11.08 -20.84
N GLU A 331 11.92 10.28 -21.35
CA GLU A 331 12.11 10.03 -22.78
C GLU A 331 11.01 9.20 -23.43
N SER A 332 10.12 8.55 -22.67
CA SER A 332 8.95 7.84 -23.24
C SER A 332 7.89 8.79 -23.82
N THR A 333 7.98 10.10 -23.54
CA THR A 333 7.16 11.16 -24.15
C THR A 333 8.05 12.29 -24.61
N PRO A 334 8.89 12.09 -25.64
CA PRO A 334 9.78 13.13 -26.16
C PRO A 334 8.95 14.33 -26.65
N LYS A 335 9.50 15.53 -26.50
CA LYS A 335 8.86 16.73 -27.02
C LYS A 335 8.77 16.62 -28.56
N THR A 336 7.59 16.83 -29.11
CA THR A 336 7.33 16.92 -30.54
C THR A 336 7.70 18.29 -31.08
#